data_4faf504c406e90caf5186e30a153ea42
#
_entry.id   4faf504c406e90caf5186e30a153ea42
#
_cell.length_a   1.000
_cell.length_b   1.000
_cell.length_c   1.000
_cell.angle_alpha   90.00
_cell.angle_beta   90.00
_cell.angle_gamma   90.00
#
_symmetry.space_group_name_H-M   'P 1'
#
loop_
_entity.id
_entity.type
_entity.pdbx_description
1 polymer ?
#
loop_
_entity_poly.entity_id
_entity_poly.type
_entity_poly.pdbx_seq_one_letter_code
_entity_poly.pdbx_strand_id
1 'polypeptide(L)'
;PYYVINMFMVPACYLGIYLSFTNKETKIKMIVPLIFLTLLSIICGSPLPLMLFLLFTSPLLLVGFMFVGACVYGYFTYAGIYLGSSISNYSAITALPGNFPDFIINIRSINHYDAIISIVMVGIICFVLVLALSILYYRHLCYMVVNPTKDEKTIKDIIDKLGGLDNIESASSGLLEVNFNLVDIENINTEELSTLAVPKIFETKTGVTLEMGSSSYIIAKYVNKYISEKDVKVESVEVE
;
A
#
# COMPACT_ATOMS: atom_id res chain seq x y z
N PRO A 1 -16.16 18.31 1.50
CA PRO A 1 -14.89 17.61 1.20
C PRO A 1 -14.70 16.37 2.06
N TYR A 2 -15.03 16.37 3.37
CA TYR A 2 -14.79 15.25 4.30
C TYR A 2 -15.38 13.92 3.80
N TYR A 3 -16.58 13.91 3.22
CA TYR A 3 -17.22 12.72 2.66
C TYR A 3 -16.38 12.10 1.55
N VAL A 4 -15.80 12.92 0.66
CA VAL A 4 -14.95 12.45 -0.42
C VAL A 4 -13.69 11.78 0.13
N ILE A 5 -13.05 12.40 1.13
CA ILE A 5 -11.83 11.86 1.72
C ILE A 5 -12.12 10.53 2.42
N ASN A 6 -13.11 10.50 3.32
CA ASN A 6 -13.36 9.36 4.19
C ASN A 6 -14.01 8.16 3.47
N MET A 7 -14.92 8.43 2.51
CA MET A 7 -15.70 7.38 1.85
C MET A 7 -15.11 6.94 0.52
N PHE A 8 -14.24 7.73 -0.13
CA PHE A 8 -13.67 7.42 -1.44
C PHE A 8 -12.14 7.35 -1.41
N MET A 9 -11.46 8.39 -0.93
CA MET A 9 -9.99 8.44 -1.00
C MET A 9 -9.33 7.43 -0.06
N VAL A 10 -9.81 7.29 1.17
CA VAL A 10 -9.25 6.32 2.14
C VAL A 10 -9.44 4.88 1.68
N PRO A 11 -10.65 4.43 1.28
CA PRO A 11 -10.85 3.11 0.70
C PRO A 11 -10.00 2.84 -0.55
N ALA A 12 -9.87 3.85 -1.43
CA ALA A 12 -9.04 3.73 -2.63
C ALA A 12 -7.57 3.49 -2.29
N CYS A 13 -7.05 4.21 -1.29
CA CYS A 13 -5.66 4.05 -0.85
C CYS A 13 -5.43 2.65 -0.26
N TYR A 14 -6.29 2.17 0.64
CA TYR A 14 -6.19 0.82 1.20
C TYR A 14 -6.31 -0.27 0.13
N LEU A 15 -7.21 -0.09 -0.84
CA LEU A 15 -7.34 -1.01 -1.97
C LEU A 15 -6.07 -1.02 -2.83
N GLY A 16 -5.48 0.16 -3.10
CA GLY A 16 -4.23 0.28 -3.84
C GLY A 16 -3.06 -0.42 -3.13
N ILE A 17 -2.96 -0.28 -1.81
CA ILE A 17 -2.00 -1.00 -0.97
C ILE A 17 -2.21 -2.51 -1.10
N TYR A 18 -3.46 -2.98 -0.95
CA TYR A 18 -3.80 -4.39 -1.05
C TYR A 18 -3.45 -4.99 -2.43
N LEU A 19 -3.76 -4.28 -3.51
CA LEU A 19 -3.45 -4.72 -4.87
C LEU A 19 -1.96 -4.74 -5.18
N SER A 20 -1.18 -4.00 -4.42
CA SER A 20 0.28 -3.94 -4.58
C SER A 20 1.02 -5.10 -3.92
N PHE A 21 0.39 -5.84 -3.00
CA PHE A 21 0.99 -7.05 -2.45
C PHE A 21 1.13 -8.12 -3.53
N THR A 22 2.27 -8.80 -3.58
CA THR A 22 2.51 -9.94 -4.48
C THR A 22 2.35 -11.28 -3.75
N ASN A 23 2.71 -11.32 -2.47
CA ASN A 23 2.61 -12.53 -1.64
C ASN A 23 1.16 -12.85 -1.27
N LYS A 24 0.70 -14.09 -1.57
CA LYS A 24 -0.66 -14.56 -1.25
C LYS A 24 -0.92 -14.62 0.26
N GLU A 25 0.04 -15.04 1.05
CA GLU A 25 -0.11 -15.13 2.51
C GLU A 25 -0.28 -13.76 3.13
N THR A 26 0.53 -12.79 2.72
CA THR A 26 0.41 -11.39 3.16
C THR A 26 -0.95 -10.82 2.77
N LYS A 27 -1.43 -11.10 1.55
CA LYS A 27 -2.79 -10.68 1.12
C LYS A 27 -3.88 -11.22 2.06
N ILE A 28 -3.81 -12.51 2.39
CA ILE A 28 -4.81 -13.14 3.27
C ILE A 28 -4.75 -12.56 4.68
N LYS A 29 -3.55 -12.36 5.22
CA LYS A 29 -3.36 -11.79 6.57
C LYS A 29 -3.80 -10.33 6.66
N MET A 30 -3.58 -9.56 5.59
CA MET A 30 -3.84 -8.11 5.57
C MET A 30 -5.27 -7.72 5.15
N ILE A 31 -6.05 -8.63 4.55
CA ILE A 31 -7.39 -8.31 4.07
C ILE A 31 -8.33 -7.87 5.20
N VAL A 32 -8.32 -8.58 6.32
CA VAL A 32 -9.19 -8.28 7.47
C VAL A 32 -8.86 -6.94 8.12
N PRO A 33 -7.58 -6.64 8.49
CA PRO A 33 -7.20 -5.33 8.99
C PRO A 33 -7.54 -4.18 8.03
N LEU A 34 -7.28 -4.33 6.74
CA LEU A 34 -7.55 -3.28 5.76
C LEU A 34 -9.05 -3.02 5.58
N ILE A 35 -9.88 -4.06 5.55
CA ILE A 35 -11.34 -3.90 5.53
C ILE A 35 -11.81 -3.21 6.81
N PHE A 36 -11.32 -3.63 7.98
CA PHE A 36 -11.69 -3.03 9.25
C PHE A 36 -11.34 -1.53 9.29
N LEU A 37 -10.13 -1.15 8.89
CA LEU A 37 -9.69 0.25 8.85
C LEU A 37 -10.49 1.07 7.82
N THR A 38 -10.86 0.47 6.69
CA THR A 38 -11.73 1.09 5.69
C THR A 38 -13.12 1.37 6.26
N LEU A 39 -13.73 0.37 6.92
CA LEU A 39 -15.03 0.54 7.56
C LEU A 39 -14.97 1.57 8.69
N LEU A 40 -13.90 1.58 9.47
CA LEU A 40 -13.70 2.58 10.52
C LEU A 40 -13.66 3.99 9.94
N SER A 41 -12.97 4.21 8.82
CA SER A 41 -12.94 5.51 8.14
C SER A 41 -14.32 5.93 7.65
N ILE A 42 -15.08 5.03 7.04
CA ILE A 42 -16.41 5.30 6.50
C ILE A 42 -17.41 5.58 7.63
N ILE A 43 -17.43 4.76 8.66
CA ILE A 43 -18.42 4.84 9.74
C ILE A 43 -18.10 6.00 10.70
N CYS A 44 -16.83 6.11 11.12
CA CYS A 44 -16.41 7.12 12.08
C CYS A 44 -16.03 8.47 11.42
N GLY A 45 -15.86 8.51 10.10
CA GLY A 45 -15.47 9.74 9.39
C GLY A 45 -14.05 10.21 9.71
N SER A 46 -13.12 9.30 9.99
CA SER A 46 -11.74 9.66 10.37
C SER A 46 -10.70 9.03 9.43
N PRO A 47 -9.91 9.85 8.70
CA PRO A 47 -8.81 9.36 7.87
C PRO A 47 -7.52 9.13 8.67
N LEU A 48 -7.54 9.42 9.99
CA LEU A 48 -6.35 9.41 10.86
C LEU A 48 -5.58 8.08 10.84
N PRO A 49 -6.23 6.90 10.93
CA PRO A 49 -5.52 5.63 10.89
C PRO A 49 -4.70 5.44 9.61
N LEU A 50 -5.25 5.83 8.44
CA LEU A 50 -4.53 5.80 7.18
C LEU A 50 -3.37 6.79 7.17
N MET A 51 -3.59 8.02 7.63
CA MET A 51 -2.55 9.05 7.66
C MET A 51 -1.36 8.62 8.52
N LEU A 52 -1.62 8.05 9.70
CA LEU A 52 -0.56 7.51 10.56
C LEU A 52 0.16 6.34 9.90
N PHE A 53 -0.59 5.42 9.31
CA PHE A 53 0.00 4.29 8.58
C PHE A 53 0.93 4.79 7.45
N LEU A 54 0.47 5.73 6.62
CA LEU A 54 1.26 6.29 5.52
C LEU A 54 2.46 7.10 6.02
N LEU A 55 2.33 7.80 7.14
CA LEU A 55 3.43 8.58 7.71
C LEU A 55 4.64 7.70 8.02
N PHE A 56 4.42 6.52 8.57
CA PHE A 56 5.48 5.60 8.94
C PHE A 56 5.95 4.69 7.81
N THR A 57 5.07 4.35 6.87
CA THR A 57 5.40 3.40 5.78
C THR A 57 5.76 4.08 4.48
N SER A 58 5.09 5.18 4.14
CA SER A 58 5.14 5.80 2.80
C SER A 58 4.89 7.31 2.85
N PRO A 59 5.80 8.09 3.45
CA PRO A 59 5.57 9.53 3.66
C PRO A 59 5.36 10.31 2.36
N LEU A 60 5.99 9.90 1.25
CA LEU A 60 5.79 10.55 -0.04
C LEU A 60 4.37 10.30 -0.58
N LEU A 61 3.82 9.10 -0.40
CA LEU A 61 2.43 8.81 -0.75
C LEU A 61 1.45 9.62 0.12
N LEU A 62 1.79 9.83 1.41
CA LEU A 62 1.01 10.71 2.29
C LEU A 62 0.94 12.12 1.73
N VAL A 63 2.07 12.69 1.29
CA VAL A 63 2.11 14.04 0.68
C VAL A 63 1.21 14.08 -0.56
N GLY A 64 1.29 13.08 -1.44
CA GLY A 64 0.40 12.96 -2.61
C GLY A 64 -1.08 12.87 -2.22
N PHE A 65 -1.41 12.06 -1.22
CA PHE A 65 -2.77 11.93 -0.69
C PHE A 65 -3.30 13.27 -0.12
N MET A 66 -2.47 13.98 0.65
CA MET A 66 -2.82 15.30 1.20
C MET A 66 -2.99 16.34 0.10
N PHE A 67 -2.18 16.30 -0.95
CA PHE A 67 -2.31 17.21 -2.09
C PHE A 67 -3.64 17.02 -2.82
N VAL A 68 -4.03 15.77 -3.11
CA VAL A 68 -5.36 15.48 -3.69
C VAL A 68 -6.48 15.96 -2.75
N GLY A 69 -6.34 15.74 -1.45
CA GLY A 69 -7.27 16.23 -0.45
C GLY A 69 -7.40 17.76 -0.47
N ALA A 70 -6.29 18.48 -0.57
CA ALA A 70 -6.29 19.96 -0.68
C ALA A 70 -7.02 20.44 -1.93
N CYS A 71 -6.83 19.76 -3.08
CA CYS A 71 -7.56 20.05 -4.32
C CYS A 71 -9.08 19.85 -4.14
N VAL A 72 -9.48 18.79 -3.44
CA VAL A 72 -10.89 18.53 -3.10
C VAL A 72 -11.46 19.67 -2.25
N TYR A 73 -10.72 20.09 -1.22
CA TYR A 73 -11.15 21.23 -0.39
C TYR A 73 -11.30 22.52 -1.21
N GLY A 74 -10.30 22.83 -2.06
CA GLY A 74 -10.32 23.98 -2.95
C GLY A 74 -11.53 23.98 -3.89
N TYR A 75 -11.81 22.84 -4.52
CA TYR A 75 -12.97 22.68 -5.41
C TYR A 75 -14.30 22.94 -4.69
N PHE A 76 -14.53 22.27 -3.55
CA PHE A 76 -15.80 22.43 -2.81
C PHE A 76 -15.98 23.84 -2.25
N THR A 77 -14.90 24.50 -1.84
CA THR A 77 -14.93 25.89 -1.39
C THR A 77 -15.25 26.83 -2.54
N TYR A 78 -14.62 26.64 -3.71
CA TYR A 78 -14.87 27.44 -4.90
C TYR A 78 -16.30 27.27 -5.42
N ALA A 79 -16.79 26.03 -5.45
CA ALA A 79 -18.15 25.72 -5.89
C ALA A 79 -19.24 26.15 -4.89
N GLY A 80 -18.88 26.61 -3.68
CA GLY A 80 -19.84 26.98 -2.64
C GLY A 80 -20.67 25.81 -2.12
N ILE A 81 -20.20 24.58 -2.27
CA ILE A 81 -20.91 23.35 -1.88
C ILE A 81 -20.54 22.97 -0.46
N TYR A 82 -21.47 23.16 0.46
CA TYR A 82 -21.31 22.80 1.86
C TYR A 82 -22.35 21.77 2.27
N LEU A 83 -21.94 20.60 2.67
CA LEU A 83 -22.77 19.61 3.33
C LEU A 83 -22.25 19.49 4.77
N GLY A 84 -23.02 19.99 5.72
CA GLY A 84 -22.67 19.96 7.14
C GLY A 84 -22.98 18.61 7.79
N SER A 85 -22.55 18.43 9.04
CA SER A 85 -23.06 17.35 9.89
C SER A 85 -24.50 17.67 10.31
N SER A 86 -25.35 16.66 10.38
CA SER A 86 -26.71 16.79 10.87
C SER A 86 -26.72 16.94 12.40
N ILE A 87 -26.68 18.17 12.89
CA ILE A 87 -26.57 18.49 14.33
C ILE A 87 -27.92 18.37 15.07
N SER A 88 -28.99 17.90 14.44
CA SER A 88 -30.31 17.90 15.03
C SER A 88 -30.49 16.97 16.23
N ASN A 89 -29.61 16.02 16.44
CA ASN A 89 -29.58 15.16 17.61
C ASN A 89 -28.14 14.95 18.07
N TYR A 90 -27.82 15.37 19.27
CA TYR A 90 -26.54 15.26 19.96
C TYR A 90 -26.09 13.79 20.20
N SER A 91 -25.92 12.99 19.16
CA SER A 91 -25.30 11.67 19.30
C SER A 91 -23.80 11.80 19.02
N ALA A 92 -22.99 11.13 19.82
CA ALA A 92 -21.53 11.10 19.67
C ALA A 92 -21.08 10.60 18.28
N ILE A 93 -21.94 9.89 17.55
CA ILE A 93 -21.72 9.33 16.23
C ILE A 93 -21.68 10.43 15.16
N THR A 94 -22.44 11.52 15.35
CA THR A 94 -22.53 12.66 14.41
C THR A 94 -21.49 13.76 14.71
N ALA A 95 -20.65 13.58 15.73
CA ALA A 95 -19.65 14.56 16.12
C ALA A 95 -18.50 14.72 15.11
N LEU A 96 -18.23 13.67 14.30
CA LEU A 96 -17.17 13.71 13.29
C LEU A 96 -17.77 13.99 11.91
N PRO A 97 -17.34 15.05 11.21
CA PRO A 97 -17.86 15.39 9.89
C PRO A 97 -17.44 14.35 8.84
N GLY A 98 -18.35 14.06 7.92
CA GLY A 98 -18.06 13.21 6.77
C GLY A 98 -18.14 11.71 7.04
N ASN A 99 -18.95 11.29 8.02
CA ASN A 99 -19.26 9.90 8.27
C ASN A 99 -20.47 9.41 7.45
N PHE A 100 -20.59 8.09 7.29
CA PHE A 100 -21.67 7.48 6.51
C PHE A 100 -23.07 7.71 7.09
N PRO A 101 -23.29 7.65 8.42
CA PRO A 101 -24.57 7.99 9.01
C PRO A 101 -25.06 9.42 8.65
N ASP A 102 -24.18 10.41 8.74
CA ASP A 102 -24.50 11.78 8.35
C ASP A 102 -24.82 11.89 6.85
N PHE A 103 -24.11 11.14 6.01
CA PHE A 103 -24.39 11.14 4.57
C PHE A 103 -25.79 10.62 4.26
N ILE A 104 -26.23 9.52 4.92
CA ILE A 104 -27.58 8.97 4.76
C ILE A 104 -28.65 9.96 5.22
N ILE A 105 -28.43 10.64 6.35
CA ILE A 105 -29.38 11.63 6.86
C ILE A 105 -29.51 12.79 5.88
N ASN A 106 -28.40 13.27 5.31
CA ASN A 106 -28.40 14.35 4.34
C ASN A 106 -29.06 13.96 3.00
N ILE A 107 -29.01 12.69 2.57
CA ILE A 107 -29.71 12.20 1.37
C ILE A 107 -31.23 12.40 1.47
N ARG A 108 -31.80 12.31 2.66
CA ARG A 108 -33.24 12.50 2.87
C ARG A 108 -33.68 13.94 2.77
N SER A 109 -32.77 14.91 2.79
CA SER A 109 -33.05 16.33 2.66
C SER A 109 -33.07 16.74 1.19
N ILE A 110 -34.26 17.07 0.67
CA ILE A 110 -34.50 17.42 -0.75
C ILE A 110 -33.65 18.62 -1.22
N ASN A 111 -33.21 19.45 -0.29
CA ASN A 111 -32.48 20.69 -0.59
C ASN A 111 -30.97 20.46 -0.87
N HIS A 112 -30.48 19.24 -0.79
CA HIS A 112 -29.04 18.93 -0.90
C HIS A 112 -28.68 18.00 -2.04
N TYR A 113 -29.57 17.73 -3.00
CA TYR A 113 -29.32 16.82 -4.11
C TYR A 113 -28.08 17.19 -4.93
N ASP A 114 -27.90 18.46 -5.27
CA ASP A 114 -26.77 18.93 -6.07
C ASP A 114 -25.44 18.74 -5.33
N ALA A 115 -25.44 18.96 -4.01
CA ALA A 115 -24.27 18.72 -3.18
C ALA A 115 -23.92 17.23 -3.11
N ILE A 116 -24.92 16.36 -2.99
CA ILE A 116 -24.74 14.90 -2.93
C ILE A 116 -24.21 14.39 -4.26
N ILE A 117 -24.79 14.80 -5.39
CA ILE A 117 -24.32 14.43 -6.72
C ILE A 117 -22.86 14.87 -6.91
N SER A 118 -22.53 16.10 -6.53
CA SER A 118 -21.16 16.60 -6.61
C SER A 118 -20.18 15.79 -5.75
N ILE A 119 -20.57 15.39 -4.53
CA ILE A 119 -19.74 14.55 -3.65
C ILE A 119 -19.47 13.20 -4.29
N VAL A 120 -20.49 12.56 -4.86
CA VAL A 120 -20.35 11.23 -5.50
C VAL A 120 -19.49 11.33 -6.75
N MET A 121 -19.73 12.30 -7.63
CA MET A 121 -18.95 12.46 -8.87
C MET A 121 -17.48 12.77 -8.58
N VAL A 122 -17.21 13.75 -7.73
CA VAL A 122 -15.83 14.07 -7.33
C VAL A 122 -15.20 12.91 -6.57
N GLY A 123 -15.99 12.22 -5.73
CA GLY A 123 -15.56 11.04 -5.01
C GLY A 123 -15.06 9.92 -5.92
N ILE A 124 -15.80 9.59 -6.97
CA ILE A 124 -15.41 8.58 -7.95
C ILE A 124 -14.10 8.96 -8.66
N ILE A 125 -13.97 10.23 -9.08
CA ILE A 125 -12.75 10.74 -9.71
C ILE A 125 -11.56 10.60 -8.76
N CYS A 126 -11.71 11.04 -7.52
CA CYS A 126 -10.67 10.97 -6.50
C CYS A 126 -10.34 9.51 -6.13
N PHE A 127 -11.34 8.62 -6.11
CA PHE A 127 -11.12 7.19 -5.89
C PHE A 127 -10.17 6.61 -6.92
N VAL A 128 -10.45 6.81 -8.22
CA VAL A 128 -9.61 6.31 -9.31
C VAL A 128 -8.21 6.93 -9.23
N LEU A 129 -8.12 8.23 -8.96
CA LEU A 129 -6.85 8.95 -8.89
C LEU A 129 -5.98 8.45 -7.72
N VAL A 130 -6.53 8.35 -6.52
CA VAL A 130 -5.80 7.86 -5.33
C VAL A 130 -5.45 6.39 -5.46
N LEU A 131 -6.32 5.57 -6.03
CA LEU A 131 -6.03 4.18 -6.35
C LEU A 131 -4.83 4.05 -7.29
N ALA A 132 -4.84 4.82 -8.39
CA ALA A 132 -3.73 4.85 -9.34
C ALA A 132 -2.44 5.33 -8.69
N LEU A 133 -2.48 6.41 -7.90
CA LEU A 133 -1.33 6.93 -7.16
C LEU A 133 -0.74 5.88 -6.22
N SER A 134 -1.58 5.16 -5.48
CA SER A 134 -1.13 4.14 -4.53
C SER A 134 -0.47 2.97 -5.24
N ILE A 135 -1.06 2.48 -6.33
CA ILE A 135 -0.49 1.39 -7.13
C ILE A 135 0.82 1.84 -7.80
N LEU A 136 0.85 3.04 -8.39
CA LEU A 136 2.05 3.59 -9.01
C LEU A 136 3.17 3.79 -7.99
N TYR A 137 2.85 4.29 -6.80
CA TYR A 137 3.82 4.47 -5.74
C TYR A 137 4.50 3.15 -5.38
N TYR A 138 3.74 2.12 -5.04
CA TYR A 138 4.30 0.85 -4.62
C TYR A 138 4.97 0.05 -5.74
N ARG A 139 4.52 0.21 -7.00
CA ARG A 139 5.07 -0.53 -8.14
C ARG A 139 6.20 0.19 -8.88
N HIS A 140 6.23 1.52 -8.87
CA HIS A 140 7.14 2.30 -9.72
C HIS A 140 7.88 3.43 -8.99
N LEU A 141 7.22 4.24 -8.15
CA LEU A 141 7.86 5.39 -7.53
C LEU A 141 8.79 5.00 -6.37
N CYS A 142 8.50 3.93 -5.67
CA CYS A 142 9.44 3.36 -4.70
C CYS A 142 10.81 3.07 -5.33
N TYR A 143 10.82 2.76 -6.63
CA TYR A 143 12.02 2.53 -7.45
C TYR A 143 12.83 3.81 -7.73
N MET A 144 12.19 4.96 -7.94
CA MET A 144 12.89 6.20 -8.29
C MET A 144 13.57 6.89 -7.09
N VAL A 145 13.08 6.66 -5.87
CA VAL A 145 13.63 7.27 -4.64
C VAL A 145 14.81 6.47 -4.10
N VAL A 146 14.93 5.22 -4.47
CA VAL A 146 16.00 4.31 -4.06
C VAL A 146 17.08 4.31 -5.14
N ASN A 147 18.34 4.58 -4.75
CA ASN A 147 19.47 4.70 -5.68
C ASN A 147 19.74 3.33 -6.34
N PRO A 148 19.45 3.13 -7.64
CA PRO A 148 19.44 1.80 -8.27
C PRO A 148 20.81 1.09 -8.20
N THR A 149 21.92 1.83 -8.19
CA THR A 149 23.28 1.25 -8.10
C THR A 149 23.61 0.71 -6.71
N LYS A 150 23.07 1.33 -5.66
CA LYS A 150 23.27 0.85 -4.29
C LYS A 150 22.42 -0.39 -4.01
N ASP A 151 21.24 -0.44 -4.60
CA ASP A 151 20.33 -1.57 -4.44
C ASP A 151 20.78 -2.80 -5.20
N GLU A 152 21.35 -2.65 -6.38
CA GLU A 152 21.86 -3.77 -7.15
C GLU A 152 23.00 -4.50 -6.42
N LYS A 153 23.88 -3.74 -5.73
CA LYS A 153 24.90 -4.31 -4.87
C LYS A 153 24.29 -5.03 -3.66
N THR A 154 23.33 -4.38 -3.00
CA THR A 154 22.62 -4.96 -1.85
C THR A 154 21.85 -6.22 -2.25
N ILE A 155 21.23 -6.25 -3.43
CA ILE A 155 20.51 -7.43 -3.94
C ILE A 155 21.48 -8.59 -4.19
N LYS A 156 22.64 -8.33 -4.80
CA LYS A 156 23.68 -9.36 -5.00
C LYS A 156 24.21 -9.88 -3.67
N ASP A 157 24.50 -8.99 -2.73
CA ASP A 157 24.94 -9.35 -1.39
C ASP A 157 23.89 -10.21 -0.64
N ILE A 158 22.60 -9.92 -0.83
CA ILE A 158 21.50 -10.74 -0.27
C ILE A 158 21.47 -12.11 -0.93
N ILE A 159 21.55 -12.19 -2.26
CA ILE A 159 21.55 -13.46 -3.01
C ILE A 159 22.72 -14.34 -2.57
N ASP A 160 23.92 -13.76 -2.47
CA ASP A 160 25.12 -14.49 -2.08
C ASP A 160 25.00 -15.06 -0.66
N LYS A 161 24.42 -14.28 0.27
CA LYS A 161 24.23 -14.70 1.67
C LYS A 161 23.08 -15.67 1.89
N LEU A 162 22.15 -15.75 0.94
CA LEU A 162 21.08 -16.76 0.90
C LEU A 162 21.54 -18.09 0.27
N GLY A 163 22.82 -18.23 -0.05
CA GLY A 163 23.37 -19.44 -0.65
C GLY A 163 23.41 -19.41 -2.18
N GLY A 164 23.28 -18.22 -2.78
CA GLY A 164 23.30 -18.02 -4.23
C GLY A 164 21.94 -18.19 -4.90
N LEU A 165 21.91 -17.90 -6.20
CA LEU A 165 20.67 -18.01 -7.00
C LEU A 165 20.14 -19.45 -7.10
N ASP A 166 21.00 -20.45 -6.95
CA ASP A 166 20.62 -21.87 -7.00
C ASP A 166 19.80 -22.30 -5.78
N ASN A 167 19.95 -21.59 -4.67
CA ASN A 167 19.23 -21.85 -3.44
C ASN A 167 17.90 -21.09 -3.35
N ILE A 168 17.61 -20.15 -4.26
CA ILE A 168 16.40 -19.33 -4.23
C ILE A 168 15.41 -19.83 -5.29
N GLU A 169 14.32 -20.43 -4.84
CA GLU A 169 13.24 -20.89 -5.72
C GLU A 169 12.37 -19.72 -6.22
N SER A 170 12.01 -18.81 -5.33
CA SER A 170 11.21 -17.64 -5.66
C SER A 170 11.32 -16.55 -4.58
N ALA A 171 11.11 -15.30 -4.97
CA ALA A 171 11.00 -14.19 -4.06
C ALA A 171 9.62 -13.54 -4.19
N SER A 172 8.97 -13.25 -3.06
CA SER A 172 7.68 -12.55 -3.03
C SER A 172 7.72 -11.40 -2.03
N SER A 173 7.09 -10.28 -2.36
CA SER A 173 7.07 -9.09 -1.50
C SER A 173 5.74 -8.91 -0.79
N GLY A 174 5.81 -8.58 0.49
CA GLY A 174 4.76 -7.92 1.24
C GLY A 174 4.88 -6.40 1.14
N LEU A 175 4.33 -5.68 2.12
CA LEU A 175 4.42 -4.23 2.18
C LEU A 175 5.82 -3.74 2.58
N LEU A 176 6.40 -4.35 3.59
CA LEU A 176 7.69 -4.00 4.19
C LEU A 176 8.66 -5.18 4.26
N GLU A 177 8.27 -6.34 3.78
CA GLU A 177 8.98 -7.59 3.90
C GLU A 177 9.16 -8.29 2.55
N VAL A 178 10.25 -9.03 2.39
CA VAL A 178 10.50 -9.93 1.27
C VAL A 178 10.58 -11.34 1.82
N ASN A 179 9.80 -12.24 1.22
CA ASN A 179 9.84 -13.67 1.54
C ASN A 179 10.59 -14.38 0.43
N PHE A 180 11.66 -15.07 0.79
CA PHE A 180 12.44 -15.92 -0.09
C PHE A 180 12.07 -17.36 0.20
N ASN A 181 11.58 -18.08 -0.81
CA ASN A 181 11.47 -19.54 -0.76
C ASN A 181 12.81 -20.13 -1.17
N LEU A 182 13.33 -21.01 -0.35
CA LEU A 182 14.66 -21.58 -0.51
C LEU A 182 14.56 -23.08 -0.70
N VAL A 183 15.49 -23.63 -1.47
CA VAL A 183 15.63 -25.06 -1.68
C VAL A 183 16.22 -25.72 -0.44
N ASP A 184 17.27 -25.09 0.13
CA ASP A 184 17.95 -25.57 1.33
C ASP A 184 18.14 -24.42 2.32
N ILE A 185 17.58 -24.58 3.53
CA ILE A 185 17.63 -23.57 4.60
C ILE A 185 18.95 -23.67 5.38
N GLU A 186 19.64 -24.84 5.39
CA GLU A 186 20.88 -25.01 6.13
C GLU A 186 22.07 -24.25 5.53
N ASN A 187 21.95 -23.88 4.25
CA ASN A 187 22.97 -23.10 3.53
C ASN A 187 22.93 -21.58 3.77
N ILE A 188 22.13 -21.12 4.74
CA ILE A 188 22.00 -19.68 5.03
C ILE A 188 22.96 -19.28 6.14
N ASN A 189 23.68 -18.19 5.93
CA ASN A 189 24.44 -17.54 6.99
C ASN A 189 23.61 -16.37 7.61
N THR A 190 22.77 -16.72 8.59
CA THR A 190 21.88 -15.74 9.28
C THR A 190 22.66 -14.68 10.04
N GLU A 191 23.86 -14.98 10.55
CA GLU A 191 24.73 -13.99 11.21
C GLU A 191 25.24 -12.96 10.22
N GLU A 192 25.60 -13.35 9.01
CA GLU A 192 26.04 -12.44 7.96
C GLU A 192 24.87 -11.65 7.33
N LEU A 193 23.66 -12.20 7.26
CA LEU A 193 22.47 -11.45 6.85
C LEU A 193 22.16 -10.30 7.81
N SER A 194 22.41 -10.47 9.10
CA SER A 194 22.23 -9.40 10.08
C SER A 194 23.15 -8.20 9.85
N THR A 195 24.30 -8.40 9.18
CA THR A 195 25.24 -7.31 8.86
C THR A 195 24.77 -6.41 7.72
N LEU A 196 23.75 -6.81 6.94
CA LEU A 196 23.17 -6.02 5.84
C LEU A 196 22.20 -4.93 6.30
N ALA A 197 22.20 -4.59 7.59
CA ALA A 197 21.24 -3.63 8.18
C ALA A 197 19.77 -4.00 7.96
N VAL A 198 19.47 -5.30 7.87
CA VAL A 198 18.11 -5.82 7.83
C VAL A 198 17.54 -5.75 9.25
N PRO A 199 16.47 -5.00 9.52
CA PRO A 199 15.97 -4.81 10.87
C PRO A 199 15.51 -6.09 11.55
N LYS A 200 14.94 -7.02 10.78
CA LYS A 200 14.46 -8.31 11.29
C LYS A 200 14.55 -9.40 10.23
N ILE A 201 14.95 -10.58 10.68
CA ILE A 201 15.01 -11.80 9.91
C ILE A 201 14.09 -12.82 10.59
N PHE A 202 13.16 -13.38 9.84
CA PHE A 202 12.27 -14.44 10.31
C PHE A 202 12.51 -15.70 9.49
N GLU A 203 12.91 -16.76 10.13
CA GLU A 203 13.00 -18.07 9.50
C GLU A 203 11.61 -18.71 9.44
N THR A 204 11.27 -19.22 8.28
CA THR A 204 10.03 -19.96 8.03
C THR A 204 10.40 -21.38 7.62
N LYS A 205 9.48 -22.33 7.72
CA LYS A 205 9.75 -23.74 7.36
C LYS A 205 10.22 -23.94 5.92
N THR A 206 9.97 -23.00 5.03
CA THR A 206 10.26 -23.08 3.59
C THR A 206 11.17 -21.97 3.10
N GLY A 207 11.71 -21.13 4.00
CA GLY A 207 12.56 -20.01 3.57
C GLY A 207 12.77 -18.96 4.64
N VAL A 208 13.14 -17.76 4.20
CA VAL A 208 13.47 -16.62 5.07
C VAL A 208 12.68 -15.39 4.66
N THR A 209 12.18 -14.67 5.65
CA THR A 209 11.53 -13.38 5.48
C THR A 209 12.44 -12.27 5.98
N LEU A 210 12.77 -11.31 5.12
CA LEU A 210 13.58 -10.15 5.45
C LEU A 210 12.71 -8.89 5.47
N GLU A 211 12.78 -8.11 6.55
CA GLU A 211 12.12 -6.82 6.65
C GLU A 211 12.99 -5.76 5.95
N MET A 212 12.62 -5.35 4.74
CA MET A 212 13.39 -4.46 3.87
C MET A 212 12.70 -3.09 3.64
N GLY A 213 11.61 -2.85 4.35
CA GLY A 213 10.85 -1.61 4.22
C GLY A 213 10.23 -1.45 2.82
N SER A 214 10.19 -0.20 2.34
CA SER A 214 9.59 0.13 1.05
C SER A 214 10.34 -0.46 -0.17
N SER A 215 11.57 -0.94 0.01
CA SER A 215 12.37 -1.58 -1.05
C SER A 215 11.97 -3.03 -1.33
N SER A 216 11.10 -3.61 -0.50
CA SER A 216 10.72 -5.03 -0.57
C SER A 216 10.23 -5.47 -1.94
N TYR A 217 9.36 -4.67 -2.58
CA TYR A 217 8.86 -5.00 -3.92
C TYR A 217 9.95 -5.03 -4.99
N ILE A 218 10.87 -4.08 -4.91
CA ILE A 218 11.97 -3.93 -5.88
C ILE A 218 12.91 -5.11 -5.76
N ILE A 219 13.31 -5.47 -4.53
CA ILE A 219 14.21 -6.59 -4.26
C ILE A 219 13.61 -7.88 -4.79
N ALA A 220 12.35 -8.18 -4.45
CA ALA A 220 11.67 -9.37 -4.94
C ALA A 220 11.59 -9.41 -6.48
N LYS A 221 11.32 -8.27 -7.13
CA LYS A 221 11.26 -8.17 -8.59
C LYS A 221 12.62 -8.45 -9.24
N TYR A 222 13.71 -7.88 -8.71
CA TYR A 222 15.05 -8.10 -9.27
C TYR A 222 15.54 -9.52 -9.04
N VAL A 223 15.31 -10.08 -7.86
CA VAL A 223 15.68 -11.48 -7.58
C VAL A 223 14.96 -12.42 -8.54
N ASN A 224 13.65 -12.28 -8.73
CA ASN A 224 12.91 -13.11 -9.69
C ASN A 224 13.36 -12.88 -11.14
N LYS A 225 13.80 -11.67 -11.49
CA LYS A 225 14.39 -11.40 -12.80
C LYS A 225 15.71 -12.16 -12.99
N TYR A 226 16.60 -12.17 -12.00
CA TYR A 226 17.85 -12.91 -12.06
C TYR A 226 17.63 -14.43 -12.14
N ILE A 227 16.62 -14.96 -11.43
CA ILE A 227 16.22 -16.36 -11.53
C ILE A 227 15.76 -16.68 -12.95
N SER A 228 14.85 -15.90 -13.53
CA SER A 228 14.35 -16.13 -14.88
C SER A 228 15.42 -15.99 -15.97
N GLU A 229 16.37 -15.05 -15.84
CA GLU A 229 17.50 -14.89 -16.77
C GLU A 229 18.47 -16.06 -16.71
N LYS A 230 18.59 -16.71 -15.55
CA LYS A 230 19.40 -17.91 -15.37
C LYS A 230 18.73 -19.11 -16.03
N ASP A 231 17.43 -19.33 -15.81
CA ASP A 231 16.67 -20.44 -16.39
C ASP A 231 16.73 -20.41 -17.92
N VAL A 232 16.58 -19.24 -18.53
CA VAL A 232 16.71 -19.05 -19.99
C VAL A 232 18.10 -19.40 -20.49
N LYS A 233 19.17 -19.10 -19.72
CA LYS A 233 20.54 -19.47 -20.10
C LYS A 233 20.79 -20.96 -20.00
N VAL A 234 20.23 -21.65 -19.03
CA VAL A 234 20.35 -23.10 -18.87
C VAL A 234 19.64 -23.82 -20.02
N GLU A 235 18.42 -23.44 -20.39
CA GLU A 235 17.69 -24.00 -21.53
C GLU A 235 18.44 -23.79 -22.86
N SER A 236 19.14 -22.67 -23.05
CA SER A 236 19.89 -22.41 -24.28
C SER A 236 21.18 -23.23 -24.41
N VAL A 237 21.71 -23.73 -23.31
CA VAL A 237 22.95 -24.59 -23.30
C VAL A 237 22.61 -26.07 -23.46
N GLU A 238 21.40 -26.51 -23.07
CA GLU A 238 20.94 -27.90 -23.26
C GLU A 238 20.47 -28.23 -24.70
N VAL A 239 20.32 -27.19 -25.55
CA VAL A 239 19.86 -27.34 -26.96
C VAL A 239 21.00 -27.30 -27.97
N GLU A 240 22.26 -27.08 -27.58
CA GLU A 240 23.46 -27.23 -28.37
C GLU A 240 24.11 -28.60 -28.11
#